data_b3c415dd7d7d2878066cfec7e92ab4dc
#
_entry.id   b3c415dd7d7d2878066cfec7e92ab4dc
#
_cell.length_a   1.000
_cell.length_b   1.000
_cell.length_c   1.000
_cell.angle_alpha   90.00
_cell.angle_beta   90.00
_cell.angle_gamma   90.00
#
_symmetry.space_group_name_H-M   'P 1'
#
loop_
_entity.id
_entity.type
_entity.pdbx_description
1 polymer ?
#
loop_
_entity_poly.entity_id
_entity_poly.type
_entity_poly.pdbx_seq_one_letter_code
_entity_poly.pdbx_strand_id
1 'polypeptide(L)'
;MSDIIGLQNRSYTESLQAPQAVKKTKGKQFLKIIILVMLLFLAGDSIYYLFIVPFNTTAKIQFSGIDTILEADMKKAVGLTGTEKWGKLNKDVLLHRITSYPLVAEARVVKKYPDKVLIEIAERKPVGVLLATVGGRTIPMEIDKTGTVFKVAAKQDRQALPIISGLSFQNIRAGMKVHKQLVPLFKQLELLQKKNPALLSEISEMKIEQKKYGGFDLILYPVRSHVKVRTDGTLNEDRLRYMILTLDVIRDLDLNTQIEELDVRAGTACYRLRGETDE
;
A
#
# COMPACT_ATOMS: atom_id res chain seq x y z
N MET A 1 -84.62 25.81 102.54
CA MET A 1 -85.16 25.93 101.21
C MET A 1 -84.02 26.21 100.24
N SER A 2 -83.87 25.29 99.35
CA SER A 2 -83.17 25.36 98.04
C SER A 2 -81.67 25.70 98.05
N ASP A 3 -80.95 24.73 97.90
CA ASP A 3 -80.18 24.20 96.76
C ASP A 3 -79.42 25.25 95.93
N ILE A 4 -78.11 25.16 95.97
CA ILE A 4 -77.29 25.61 94.88
C ILE A 4 -76.15 24.62 94.65
N ILE A 5 -76.18 24.09 93.50
CA ILE A 5 -75.25 23.12 92.88
C ILE A 5 -73.97 23.80 92.57
N GLY A 6 -72.88 23.22 93.08
CA GLY A 6 -71.52 23.61 92.65
C GLY A 6 -71.08 22.90 91.37
N LEU A 7 -70.87 23.72 90.35
CA LEU A 7 -70.25 23.28 89.10
C LEU A 7 -68.75 23.21 89.19
N GLN A 8 -68.21 22.02 89.15
CA GLN A 8 -66.76 21.71 89.14
C GLN A 8 -66.24 21.80 87.71
N ASN A 9 -65.47 22.84 87.51
CA ASN A 9 -64.87 23.11 86.22
C ASN A 9 -63.62 22.24 86.05
N ARG A 10 -63.71 21.15 85.24
CA ARG A 10 -62.54 20.32 84.81
C ARG A 10 -61.89 20.97 83.59
N SER A 11 -60.77 21.58 83.79
CA SER A 11 -59.87 22.03 82.69
C SER A 11 -59.19 20.79 82.12
N TYR A 12 -59.60 20.42 80.93
CA TYR A 12 -58.83 19.47 80.09
C TYR A 12 -57.61 20.20 79.53
N THR A 13 -56.41 19.91 80.06
CA THR A 13 -55.17 20.26 79.42
C THR A 13 -54.86 19.21 78.38
N GLU A 14 -55.23 19.52 77.14
CA GLU A 14 -54.86 18.76 75.98
C GLU A 14 -53.33 18.89 75.81
N SER A 15 -52.57 17.83 76.11
CA SER A 15 -51.13 17.75 75.89
C SER A 15 -50.94 17.63 74.39
N LEU A 16 -50.59 18.78 73.75
CA LEU A 16 -50.03 18.77 72.39
C LEU A 16 -48.74 18.00 72.39
N GLN A 17 -48.78 16.74 71.98
CA GLN A 17 -47.62 15.95 71.67
C GLN A 17 -46.97 16.60 70.41
N ALA A 18 -45.84 17.23 70.59
CA ALA A 18 -44.96 17.67 69.49
C ALA A 18 -44.70 16.51 68.54
N PRO A 19 -44.78 16.71 67.23
CA PRO A 19 -44.47 15.62 66.25
C PRO A 19 -43.01 15.15 66.52
N GLN A 20 -42.92 13.90 66.89
CA GLN A 20 -41.60 13.24 66.99
C GLN A 20 -40.86 13.37 65.65
N ALA A 21 -39.77 14.14 65.61
CA ALA A 21 -38.89 14.19 64.47
C ALA A 21 -38.47 12.77 64.15
N VAL A 22 -38.99 12.25 63.03
CA VAL A 22 -38.61 10.96 62.47
C VAL A 22 -37.11 11.02 62.26
N LYS A 23 -36.31 10.34 63.09
CA LYS A 23 -34.87 10.17 62.92
C LYS A 23 -34.64 9.65 61.52
N LYS A 24 -34.21 10.53 60.62
CA LYS A 24 -33.81 10.18 59.25
C LYS A 24 -32.86 9.00 59.34
N THR A 25 -33.38 7.90 58.92
CA THR A 25 -32.80 6.57 59.07
C THR A 25 -31.36 6.51 58.54
N LYS A 26 -30.40 6.23 59.41
CA LYS A 26 -28.99 5.89 59.04
C LYS A 26 -28.95 4.84 57.94
N GLY A 27 -30.01 4.01 57.75
CA GLY A 27 -30.21 3.07 56.69
C GLY A 27 -30.23 3.65 55.27
N LYS A 28 -30.80 4.88 55.06
CA LYS A 28 -30.79 5.53 53.73
C LYS A 28 -29.39 6.01 53.33
N GLN A 29 -28.58 6.41 54.29
CA GLN A 29 -27.16 6.77 54.05
C GLN A 29 -26.32 5.52 53.82
N PHE A 30 -26.54 4.47 54.59
CA PHE A 30 -25.87 3.16 54.40
C PHE A 30 -26.19 2.56 53.03
N LEU A 31 -27.46 2.60 52.59
CA LEU A 31 -27.85 2.16 51.26
C LEU A 31 -27.17 2.98 50.15
N LYS A 32 -27.02 4.28 50.29
CA LYS A 32 -26.29 5.13 49.32
C LYS A 32 -24.82 4.77 49.24
N ILE A 33 -24.21 4.46 50.39
CA ILE A 33 -22.80 4.04 50.43
C ILE A 33 -22.62 2.68 49.72
N ILE A 34 -23.52 1.73 49.94
CA ILE A 34 -23.48 0.42 49.25
C ILE A 34 -23.62 0.60 47.73
N ILE A 35 -24.59 1.42 47.30
CA ILE A 35 -24.78 1.72 45.87
C ILE A 35 -23.51 2.37 45.26
N LEU A 36 -22.91 3.32 45.99
CA LEU A 36 -21.69 3.98 45.54
C LEU A 36 -20.53 3.00 45.43
N VAL A 37 -20.34 2.10 46.38
CA VAL A 37 -19.31 1.05 46.37
C VAL A 37 -19.56 0.08 45.20
N MET A 38 -20.81 -0.33 44.97
CA MET A 38 -21.18 -1.18 43.86
C MET A 38 -20.94 -0.51 42.50
N LEU A 39 -21.22 0.79 42.36
CA LEU A 39 -20.90 1.58 41.16
C LEU A 39 -19.40 1.71 40.95
N LEU A 40 -18.63 1.92 42.01
CA LEU A 40 -17.16 1.96 41.91
C LEU A 40 -16.57 0.61 41.50
N PHE A 41 -17.14 -0.48 42.01
CA PHE A 41 -16.72 -1.84 41.62
C PHE A 41 -17.05 -2.13 40.16
N LEU A 42 -18.27 -1.81 39.70
CA LEU A 42 -18.67 -1.91 38.30
C LEU A 42 -17.79 -1.03 37.37
N ALA A 43 -17.47 0.19 37.80
CA ALA A 43 -16.56 1.06 37.07
C ALA A 43 -15.14 0.46 36.99
N GLY A 44 -14.66 -0.11 38.08
CA GLY A 44 -13.35 -0.80 38.14
C GLY A 44 -13.30 -2.01 37.22
N ASP A 45 -14.32 -2.87 37.24
CA ASP A 45 -14.45 -4.01 36.34
C ASP A 45 -14.51 -3.56 34.86
N SER A 46 -15.30 -2.49 34.61
CA SER A 46 -15.43 -1.94 33.28
C SER A 46 -14.06 -1.45 32.74
N ILE A 47 -13.31 -0.73 33.55
CA ILE A 47 -11.97 -0.26 33.21
C ILE A 47 -11.01 -1.44 33.01
N TYR A 48 -11.08 -2.46 33.85
CA TYR A 48 -10.27 -3.67 33.71
C TYR A 48 -10.53 -4.37 32.37
N TYR A 49 -11.79 -4.62 32.02
CA TYR A 49 -12.16 -5.29 30.78
C TYR A 49 -11.91 -4.43 29.53
N LEU A 50 -12.10 -3.11 29.61
CA LEU A 50 -11.87 -2.23 28.46
C LEU A 50 -10.39 -1.92 28.22
N PHE A 51 -9.55 -1.84 29.24
CA PHE A 51 -8.18 -1.38 29.09
C PHE A 51 -7.13 -2.46 29.37
N ILE A 52 -7.29 -3.24 30.42
CA ILE A 52 -6.23 -4.19 30.84
C ILE A 52 -6.27 -5.48 30.05
N VAL A 53 -7.47 -6.03 29.79
CA VAL A 53 -7.62 -7.29 29.05
C VAL A 53 -7.05 -7.16 27.64
N PRO A 54 -7.38 -6.15 26.81
CA PRO A 54 -6.84 -6.04 25.45
C PRO A 54 -5.32 -5.86 25.42
N PHE A 55 -4.76 -5.15 26.40
CA PHE A 55 -3.30 -4.98 26.47
C PHE A 55 -2.55 -6.31 26.62
N ASN A 56 -3.16 -7.29 27.27
CA ASN A 56 -2.56 -8.61 27.53
C ASN A 56 -3.03 -9.71 26.57
N THR A 57 -4.02 -9.42 25.72
CA THR A 57 -4.53 -10.40 24.76
C THR A 57 -3.58 -10.54 23.57
N THR A 58 -3.40 -11.78 23.09
CA THR A 58 -2.62 -12.03 21.87
C THR A 58 -3.32 -11.47 20.65
N ALA A 59 -2.57 -10.74 19.84
CA ALA A 59 -3.10 -10.09 18.64
C ALA A 59 -3.44 -11.14 17.57
N LYS A 60 -4.66 -11.07 17.03
CA LYS A 60 -5.10 -11.85 15.87
C LYS A 60 -4.82 -11.04 14.61
N ILE A 61 -3.70 -11.37 13.95
CA ILE A 61 -3.23 -10.67 12.76
C ILE A 61 -3.85 -11.33 11.53
N GLN A 62 -4.50 -10.51 10.70
CA GLN A 62 -5.11 -10.93 9.44
C GLN A 62 -4.49 -10.12 8.31
N PHE A 63 -4.00 -10.81 7.27
CA PHE A 63 -3.49 -10.21 6.05
C PHE A 63 -4.56 -10.26 4.97
N SER A 64 -4.60 -9.21 4.13
CA SER A 64 -5.44 -9.15 2.94
C SER A 64 -4.70 -8.47 1.79
N GLY A 65 -5.05 -8.83 0.55
CA GLY A 65 -4.40 -8.30 -0.65
C GLY A 65 -3.03 -8.92 -0.94
N ILE A 66 -2.75 -10.11 -0.42
CA ILE A 66 -1.58 -10.91 -0.72
C ILE A 66 -1.96 -11.92 -1.80
N ASP A 67 -1.30 -11.87 -2.95
CA ASP A 67 -1.52 -12.77 -4.08
C ASP A 67 -0.32 -13.70 -4.30
N THR A 68 0.89 -13.14 -4.36
CA THR A 68 2.14 -13.87 -4.65
C THR A 68 3.02 -14.07 -3.43
N ILE A 69 2.85 -13.25 -2.41
CA ILE A 69 3.61 -13.32 -1.16
C ILE A 69 2.96 -14.34 -0.24
N LEU A 70 3.72 -15.31 0.23
CA LEU A 70 3.22 -16.22 1.27
C LEU A 70 3.07 -15.49 2.60
N GLU A 71 1.94 -15.69 3.26
CA GLU A 71 1.66 -15.07 4.57
C GLU A 71 2.74 -15.41 5.62
N ALA A 72 3.25 -16.63 5.58
CA ALA A 72 4.33 -17.07 6.46
C ALA A 72 5.63 -16.27 6.25
N ASP A 73 5.98 -16.01 4.99
CA ASP A 73 7.17 -15.23 4.65
C ASP A 73 7.01 -13.76 5.06
N MET A 74 5.80 -13.22 4.89
CA MET A 74 5.49 -11.86 5.35
C MET A 74 5.57 -11.76 6.87
N LYS A 75 5.00 -12.70 7.62
CA LYS A 75 5.10 -12.75 9.08
C LYS A 75 6.56 -12.77 9.54
N LYS A 76 7.37 -13.62 8.90
CA LYS A 76 8.80 -13.74 9.20
C LYS A 76 9.56 -12.45 8.87
N ALA A 77 9.33 -11.86 7.69
CA ALA A 77 9.98 -10.63 7.26
C ALA A 77 9.68 -9.44 8.18
N VAL A 78 8.47 -9.37 8.69
CA VAL A 78 8.01 -8.31 9.61
C VAL A 78 8.40 -8.59 11.06
N GLY A 79 8.88 -9.82 11.35
CA GLY A 79 9.28 -10.25 12.70
C GLY A 79 8.08 -10.52 13.61
N LEU A 80 7.01 -11.10 13.05
CA LEU A 80 5.83 -11.51 13.81
C LEU A 80 5.94 -12.99 14.17
N THR A 81 5.85 -13.30 15.46
CA THR A 81 5.92 -14.67 16.00
C THR A 81 4.55 -15.27 16.29
N GLY A 82 3.49 -14.45 16.24
CA GLY A 82 2.11 -14.86 16.57
C GLY A 82 1.79 -14.79 18.06
N THR A 83 2.73 -14.36 18.89
CA THR A 83 2.58 -14.21 20.35
C THR A 83 2.49 -12.75 20.81
N GLU A 84 2.49 -11.81 19.84
CA GLU A 84 2.48 -10.39 20.13
C GLU A 84 1.22 -9.98 20.89
N LYS A 85 1.40 -9.18 21.93
CA LYS A 85 0.29 -8.59 22.68
C LYS A 85 -0.30 -7.41 21.90
N TRP A 86 -1.62 -7.42 21.73
CA TRP A 86 -2.31 -6.40 20.94
C TRP A 86 -2.02 -4.97 21.42
N GLY A 87 -2.02 -4.74 22.73
CA GLY A 87 -1.73 -3.43 23.29
C GLY A 87 -0.30 -2.95 23.05
N LYS A 88 0.67 -3.88 22.96
CA LYS A 88 2.10 -3.56 22.77
C LYS A 88 2.49 -3.39 21.30
N LEU A 89 1.65 -3.83 20.35
CA LEU A 89 1.91 -3.67 18.93
C LEU A 89 1.83 -2.19 18.53
N ASN A 90 2.95 -1.64 18.10
CA ASN A 90 3.02 -0.31 17.53
C ASN A 90 2.68 -0.38 16.03
N LYS A 91 1.60 0.32 15.65
CA LYS A 91 1.10 0.39 14.27
C LYS A 91 2.15 0.94 13.30
N ASP A 92 2.87 2.00 13.69
CA ASP A 92 3.80 2.70 12.80
C ASP A 92 5.07 1.89 12.57
N VAL A 93 5.56 1.21 13.61
CA VAL A 93 6.69 0.28 13.50
C VAL A 93 6.34 -0.89 12.59
N LEU A 94 5.13 -1.43 12.75
CA LEU A 94 4.65 -2.54 11.91
C LEU A 94 4.49 -2.10 10.45
N LEU A 95 3.88 -0.94 10.23
CA LEU A 95 3.73 -0.35 8.90
C LEU A 95 5.09 -0.13 8.22
N HIS A 96 6.05 0.44 8.96
CA HIS A 96 7.40 0.66 8.43
C HIS A 96 8.09 -0.65 8.02
N ARG A 97 7.98 -1.70 8.85
CA ARG A 97 8.56 -3.02 8.52
C ARG A 97 7.92 -3.63 7.27
N ILE A 98 6.58 -3.55 7.15
CA ILE A 98 5.86 -4.08 6.00
C ILE A 98 6.24 -3.32 4.72
N THR A 99 6.26 -1.99 4.75
CA THR A 99 6.61 -1.17 3.59
C THR A 99 8.09 -1.25 3.20
N SER A 100 8.95 -1.71 4.11
CA SER A 100 10.36 -2.00 3.81
C SER A 100 10.54 -3.31 3.03
N TYR A 101 9.52 -4.16 2.96
CA TYR A 101 9.58 -5.39 2.17
C TYR A 101 9.48 -5.08 0.68
N PRO A 102 10.45 -5.49 -0.16
CA PRO A 102 10.54 -5.03 -1.55
C PRO A 102 9.31 -5.29 -2.39
N LEU A 103 8.60 -6.41 -2.16
CA LEU A 103 7.41 -6.79 -2.92
C LEU A 103 6.16 -5.97 -2.57
N VAL A 104 6.20 -5.18 -1.49
CA VAL A 104 5.07 -4.37 -1.05
C VAL A 104 5.12 -2.99 -1.71
N ALA A 105 4.07 -2.62 -2.41
CA ALA A 105 3.90 -1.27 -2.97
C ALA A 105 3.36 -0.32 -1.91
N GLU A 106 2.27 -0.73 -1.27
CA GLU A 106 1.57 0.04 -0.26
C GLU A 106 1.06 -0.91 0.83
N ALA A 107 0.96 -0.41 2.06
CA ALA A 107 0.37 -1.17 3.15
C ALA A 107 -0.46 -0.26 4.05
N ARG A 108 -1.48 -0.83 4.66
CA ARG A 108 -2.32 -0.19 5.67
C ARG A 108 -2.49 -1.12 6.86
N VAL A 109 -2.23 -0.59 8.05
CA VAL A 109 -2.40 -1.34 9.30
C VAL A 109 -3.53 -0.72 10.11
N VAL A 110 -4.55 -1.51 10.44
CA VAL A 110 -5.70 -1.10 11.23
C VAL A 110 -5.82 -1.98 12.44
N LYS A 111 -5.66 -1.41 13.63
CA LYS A 111 -5.94 -2.10 14.89
C LYS A 111 -7.43 -1.99 15.20
N LYS A 112 -8.11 -3.13 15.34
CA LYS A 112 -9.51 -3.20 15.79
C LYS A 112 -9.56 -3.82 17.17
N TYR A 113 -10.19 -3.10 18.09
CA TYR A 113 -10.47 -3.58 19.44
C TYR A 113 -11.31 -4.86 19.38
N PRO A 114 -11.13 -5.85 20.28
CA PRO A 114 -10.15 -5.86 21.38
C PRO A 114 -8.79 -6.48 21.02
N ASP A 115 -8.68 -7.30 19.95
CA ASP A 115 -7.54 -8.16 19.72
C ASP A 115 -7.13 -8.29 18.24
N LYS A 116 -7.85 -7.65 17.32
CA LYS A 116 -7.62 -7.80 15.87
C LYS A 116 -6.68 -6.73 15.32
N VAL A 117 -5.80 -7.17 14.41
CA VAL A 117 -4.94 -6.29 13.60
C VAL A 117 -5.14 -6.69 12.14
N LEU A 118 -5.71 -5.79 11.35
CA LEU A 118 -5.90 -5.99 9.92
C LEU A 118 -4.76 -5.32 9.18
N ILE A 119 -4.11 -6.06 8.30
CA ILE A 119 -3.00 -5.61 7.47
C ILE A 119 -3.42 -5.77 6.02
N GLU A 120 -3.71 -4.64 5.38
CA GLU A 120 -4.04 -4.58 3.97
C GLU A 120 -2.75 -4.29 3.21
N ILE A 121 -2.42 -5.14 2.23
CA ILE A 121 -1.19 -5.05 1.45
C ILE A 121 -1.56 -4.92 -0.03
N ALA A 122 -0.92 -3.99 -0.72
CA ALA A 122 -0.91 -3.94 -2.16
C ALA A 122 0.47 -4.40 -2.65
N GLU A 123 0.51 -5.51 -3.38
CA GLU A 123 1.75 -6.02 -3.96
C GLU A 123 2.20 -5.18 -5.17
N ARG A 124 3.53 -5.10 -5.39
CA ARG A 124 4.06 -4.45 -6.59
C ARG A 124 3.75 -5.29 -7.82
N LYS A 125 3.33 -4.60 -8.87
CA LYS A 125 3.10 -5.22 -10.18
C LYS A 125 4.22 -4.81 -11.13
N PRO A 126 4.82 -5.77 -11.86
CA PRO A 126 5.88 -5.45 -12.79
C PRO A 126 5.34 -4.73 -14.02
N VAL A 127 6.05 -3.71 -14.48
CA VAL A 127 5.78 -2.99 -15.74
C VAL A 127 6.80 -3.33 -16.83
N GLY A 128 7.89 -3.99 -16.46
CA GLY A 128 8.93 -4.45 -17.36
C GLY A 128 9.99 -5.26 -16.64
N VAL A 129 10.84 -5.92 -17.42
CA VAL A 129 12.01 -6.64 -16.96
C VAL A 129 13.26 -5.83 -17.31
N LEU A 130 13.91 -5.27 -16.30
CA LEU A 130 15.14 -4.52 -16.47
C LEU A 130 16.33 -5.48 -16.54
N LEU A 131 17.13 -5.39 -17.60
CA LEU A 131 18.38 -6.12 -17.73
C LEU A 131 19.53 -5.27 -17.22
N ALA A 132 20.23 -5.76 -16.20
CA ALA A 132 21.40 -5.09 -15.68
C ALA A 132 22.64 -5.98 -15.84
N THR A 133 23.73 -5.38 -16.30
CA THR A 133 25.02 -6.07 -16.41
C THR A 133 25.87 -5.75 -15.20
N VAL A 134 26.26 -6.79 -14.45
CA VAL A 134 27.14 -6.69 -13.30
C VAL A 134 28.20 -7.79 -13.39
N GLY A 135 29.48 -7.41 -13.38
CA GLY A 135 30.59 -8.37 -13.47
C GLY A 135 30.51 -9.26 -14.71
N GLY A 136 30.06 -8.73 -15.85
CA GLY A 136 29.91 -9.46 -17.11
C GLY A 136 28.73 -10.43 -17.19
N ARG A 137 27.85 -10.43 -16.17
CA ARG A 137 26.61 -11.23 -16.15
C ARG A 137 25.40 -10.34 -16.25
N THR A 138 24.45 -10.71 -17.11
CA THR A 138 23.16 -10.04 -17.22
C THR A 138 22.17 -10.62 -16.20
N ILE A 139 21.63 -9.77 -15.35
CA ILE A 139 20.68 -10.14 -14.29
C ILE A 139 19.33 -9.51 -14.61
N PRO A 140 18.29 -10.32 -14.83
CA PRO A 140 16.94 -9.81 -15.04
C PRO A 140 16.32 -9.37 -13.70
N MET A 141 15.65 -8.21 -13.70
CA MET A 141 15.02 -7.61 -12.53
C MET A 141 13.63 -7.10 -12.87
N GLU A 142 12.66 -7.41 -12.04
CA GLU A 142 11.31 -6.83 -12.19
C GLU A 142 11.28 -5.44 -11.57
N ILE A 143 10.71 -4.49 -12.33
CA ILE A 143 10.57 -3.08 -11.95
C ILE A 143 9.10 -2.67 -11.99
N ASP A 144 8.70 -1.84 -11.03
CA ASP A 144 7.35 -1.29 -10.95
C ASP A 144 7.24 0.13 -11.55
N LYS A 145 6.02 0.66 -11.60
CA LYS A 145 5.72 2.01 -12.09
C LYS A 145 6.42 3.15 -11.35
N THR A 146 6.90 2.92 -10.14
CA THR A 146 7.63 3.92 -9.35
C THR A 146 9.13 3.90 -9.61
N GLY A 147 9.60 2.99 -10.47
CA GLY A 147 11.01 2.76 -10.72
C GLY A 147 11.70 1.99 -9.60
N THR A 148 10.95 1.22 -8.81
CA THR A 148 11.51 0.37 -7.77
C THR A 148 11.73 -1.04 -8.31
N VAL A 149 12.96 -1.52 -8.22
CA VAL A 149 13.30 -2.91 -8.48
C VAL A 149 12.89 -3.73 -7.27
N PHE A 150 11.94 -4.64 -7.43
CA PHE A 150 11.40 -5.38 -6.29
C PHE A 150 11.73 -6.87 -6.30
N LYS A 151 12.16 -7.40 -7.46
CA LYS A 151 12.59 -8.80 -7.60
C LYS A 151 13.85 -8.86 -8.45
N VAL A 152 14.88 -9.53 -7.95
CA VAL A 152 16.17 -9.72 -8.61
C VAL A 152 16.30 -11.17 -9.02
N ALA A 153 16.98 -11.44 -10.16
CA ALA A 153 17.08 -12.76 -10.78
C ALA A 153 15.70 -13.39 -11.03
N ALA A 154 14.75 -12.57 -11.46
CA ALA A 154 13.42 -13.01 -11.82
C ALA A 154 13.49 -14.09 -12.90
N LYS A 155 12.89 -15.24 -12.64
CA LYS A 155 12.64 -16.19 -13.73
C LYS A 155 11.69 -15.49 -14.69
N GLN A 156 12.03 -15.51 -15.98
CA GLN A 156 11.18 -14.94 -17.01
C GLN A 156 9.90 -15.78 -17.07
N ASP A 157 8.95 -15.40 -16.21
CA ASP A 157 7.63 -16.01 -16.21
C ASP A 157 6.87 -15.44 -17.42
N ARG A 158 5.99 -16.25 -18.00
CA ARG A 158 5.36 -16.08 -19.32
C ARG A 158 4.50 -14.82 -19.54
N GLN A 159 4.59 -13.83 -18.67
CA GLN A 159 3.98 -12.54 -18.92
C GLN A 159 4.82 -11.81 -19.99
N ALA A 160 4.17 -11.39 -21.06
CA ALA A 160 4.77 -10.58 -22.14
C ALA A 160 5.12 -9.17 -21.63
N LEU A 161 6.10 -9.10 -20.73
CA LEU A 161 6.63 -7.85 -20.22
C LEU A 161 7.77 -7.39 -21.14
N PRO A 162 7.81 -6.11 -21.50
CA PRO A 162 8.90 -5.59 -22.30
C PRO A 162 10.23 -5.67 -21.54
N ILE A 163 11.26 -6.07 -22.26
CA ILE A 163 12.64 -6.04 -21.76
C ILE A 163 13.14 -4.59 -21.82
N ILE A 164 13.76 -4.13 -20.76
CA ILE A 164 14.34 -2.79 -20.67
C ILE A 164 15.84 -2.95 -20.46
N SER A 165 16.64 -2.41 -21.39
CA SER A 165 18.09 -2.47 -21.37
C SER A 165 18.76 -1.10 -21.43
N GLY A 166 20.08 -1.04 -21.49
CA GLY A 166 20.85 0.20 -21.63
C GLY A 166 21.16 0.90 -20.31
N LEU A 167 20.79 0.33 -19.16
CA LEU A 167 21.14 0.85 -17.85
C LEU A 167 22.26 0.03 -17.20
N SER A 168 23.23 0.72 -16.62
CA SER A 168 24.31 0.12 -15.85
C SER A 168 24.15 0.40 -14.36
N PHE A 169 24.44 -0.58 -13.52
CA PHE A 169 24.34 -0.49 -12.07
C PHE A 169 25.62 -0.99 -11.41
N GLN A 170 26.08 -0.29 -10.40
CA GLN A 170 27.22 -0.73 -9.60
C GLN A 170 26.81 -1.81 -8.59
N ASN A 171 25.66 -1.63 -7.97
CA ASN A 171 25.10 -2.55 -6.98
C ASN A 171 23.61 -2.82 -7.27
N ILE A 172 23.26 -4.10 -7.27
CA ILE A 172 21.87 -4.54 -7.49
C ILE A 172 21.32 -5.13 -6.21
N ARG A 173 20.17 -4.60 -5.76
CA ARG A 173 19.44 -5.15 -4.63
C ARG A 173 17.94 -4.91 -4.80
N ALA A 174 17.13 -5.82 -4.27
CA ALA A 174 15.69 -5.59 -4.18
C ALA A 174 15.39 -4.36 -3.28
N GLY A 175 14.43 -3.56 -3.67
CA GLY A 175 14.07 -2.29 -3.03
C GLY A 175 14.85 -1.08 -3.56
N MET A 176 15.84 -1.25 -4.44
CA MET A 176 16.53 -0.11 -5.05
C MET A 176 15.63 0.63 -6.02
N LYS A 177 15.87 1.95 -6.16
CA LYS A 177 15.17 2.80 -7.13
C LYS A 177 16.11 3.18 -8.26
N VAL A 178 15.61 3.14 -9.48
CA VAL A 178 16.31 3.69 -10.64
C VAL A 178 16.23 5.22 -10.65
N HIS A 179 16.96 5.85 -11.56
CA HIS A 179 17.00 7.30 -11.66
C HIS A 179 15.60 7.91 -11.87
N LYS A 180 15.29 8.99 -11.15
CA LYS A 180 13.96 9.63 -11.14
C LYS A 180 13.45 10.05 -12.52
N GLN A 181 14.35 10.39 -13.44
CA GLN A 181 14.00 10.76 -14.82
C GLN A 181 13.30 9.64 -15.60
N LEU A 182 13.47 8.38 -15.19
CA LEU A 182 12.85 7.21 -15.84
C LEU A 182 11.45 6.89 -15.29
N VAL A 183 11.06 7.47 -14.15
CA VAL A 183 9.75 7.19 -13.54
C VAL A 183 8.58 7.53 -14.46
N PRO A 184 8.57 8.62 -15.25
CA PRO A 184 7.51 8.88 -16.23
C PRO A 184 7.34 7.75 -17.25
N LEU A 185 8.44 7.17 -17.74
CA LEU A 185 8.40 6.04 -18.66
C LEU A 185 7.70 4.82 -18.03
N PHE A 186 8.07 4.45 -16.81
CA PHE A 186 7.43 3.30 -16.13
C PHE A 186 5.94 3.51 -15.86
N LYS A 187 5.52 4.75 -15.57
CA LYS A 187 4.10 5.09 -15.46
C LYS A 187 3.36 4.95 -16.80
N GLN A 188 4.00 5.35 -17.89
CA GLN A 188 3.45 5.18 -19.24
C GLN A 188 3.32 3.69 -19.60
N LEU A 189 4.32 2.87 -19.26
CA LEU A 189 4.25 1.42 -19.43
C LEU A 189 3.08 0.80 -18.65
N GLU A 190 2.89 1.20 -17.39
CA GLU A 190 1.72 0.74 -16.60
C GLU A 190 0.40 1.11 -17.28
N LEU A 191 0.28 2.34 -17.79
CA LEU A 191 -0.92 2.80 -18.49
C LEU A 191 -1.17 2.01 -19.78
N LEU A 192 -0.13 1.77 -20.59
CA LEU A 192 -0.21 0.97 -21.80
C LEU A 192 -0.58 -0.48 -21.48
N GLN A 193 0.03 -1.07 -20.47
CA GLN A 193 -0.26 -2.43 -20.03
C GLN A 193 -1.73 -2.61 -19.60
N LYS A 194 -2.31 -1.58 -18.98
CA LYS A 194 -3.72 -1.59 -18.57
C LYS A 194 -4.69 -1.31 -19.71
N LYS A 195 -4.36 -0.35 -20.61
CA LYS A 195 -5.27 0.11 -21.65
C LYS A 195 -5.18 -0.75 -22.91
N ASN A 196 -4.00 -1.08 -23.35
CA ASN A 196 -3.75 -1.74 -24.61
C ASN A 196 -2.50 -2.64 -24.58
N PRO A 197 -2.55 -3.78 -23.86
CA PRO A 197 -1.42 -4.68 -23.73
C PRO A 197 -0.93 -5.24 -25.07
N ALA A 198 -1.81 -5.34 -26.07
CA ALA A 198 -1.46 -5.81 -27.41
C ALA A 198 -0.43 -4.90 -28.11
N LEU A 199 -0.54 -3.58 -27.96
CA LEU A 199 0.45 -2.66 -28.51
C LEU A 199 1.81 -2.81 -27.84
N LEU A 200 1.82 -3.07 -26.55
CA LEU A 200 3.06 -3.26 -25.81
C LEU A 200 3.74 -4.59 -26.19
N SER A 201 2.98 -5.63 -26.53
CA SER A 201 3.52 -6.91 -26.97
C SER A 201 4.18 -6.88 -28.37
N GLU A 202 3.97 -5.81 -29.15
CA GLU A 202 4.69 -5.58 -30.41
C GLU A 202 6.15 -5.12 -30.20
N ILE A 203 6.54 -4.82 -28.96
CA ILE A 203 7.89 -4.43 -28.59
C ILE A 203 8.55 -5.56 -27.79
N SER A 204 9.65 -6.10 -28.28
CA SER A 204 10.44 -7.12 -27.58
C SER A 204 11.38 -6.50 -26.53
N GLU A 205 12.04 -5.41 -26.92
CA GLU A 205 13.03 -4.74 -26.06
C GLU A 205 12.94 -3.22 -26.24
N MET A 206 13.18 -2.51 -25.14
CA MET A 206 13.37 -1.06 -25.09
C MET A 206 14.73 -0.76 -24.52
N LYS A 207 15.64 -0.24 -25.34
CA LYS A 207 16.96 0.19 -24.87
C LYS A 207 16.90 1.68 -24.51
N ILE A 208 17.32 1.99 -23.30
CA ILE A 208 17.47 3.37 -22.81
C ILE A 208 18.85 3.86 -23.21
N GLU A 209 18.90 4.92 -24.01
CA GLU A 209 20.13 5.55 -24.44
C GLU A 209 20.23 6.94 -23.80
N GLN A 210 21.20 7.10 -22.88
CA GLN A 210 21.39 8.38 -22.18
C GLN A 210 22.02 9.41 -23.10
N LYS A 211 21.46 10.64 -23.06
CA LYS A 211 22.01 11.76 -23.82
C LYS A 211 23.15 12.44 -23.09
N LYS A 212 24.10 12.94 -23.84
CA LYS A 212 25.32 13.61 -23.35
C LYS A 212 25.01 14.83 -22.44
N TYR A 213 23.92 15.53 -22.69
CA TYR A 213 23.51 16.74 -21.96
C TYR A 213 22.29 16.54 -21.06
N GLY A 214 21.98 15.33 -20.71
CA GLY A 214 20.84 14.95 -19.87
C GLY A 214 19.62 14.50 -20.66
N GLY A 215 18.73 13.74 -20.00
CA GLY A 215 17.63 13.06 -20.65
C GLY A 215 18.06 11.74 -21.29
N PHE A 216 17.15 11.13 -22.02
CA PHE A 216 17.38 9.87 -22.70
C PHE A 216 16.50 9.75 -23.94
N ASP A 217 16.92 8.94 -24.88
CA ASP A 217 16.13 8.42 -25.97
C ASP A 217 15.79 6.96 -25.72
N LEU A 218 14.73 6.48 -26.35
CA LEU A 218 14.35 5.08 -26.37
C LEU A 218 14.63 4.51 -27.75
N ILE A 219 15.30 3.38 -27.80
CA ILE A 219 15.42 2.57 -28.99
C ILE A 219 14.53 1.34 -28.79
N LEU A 220 13.46 1.26 -29.57
CA LEU A 220 12.50 0.18 -29.52
C LEU A 220 12.88 -0.90 -30.54
N TYR A 221 12.83 -2.14 -30.12
CA TYR A 221 13.03 -3.31 -30.98
C TYR A 221 11.68 -3.99 -31.18
N PRO A 222 11.04 -3.79 -32.35
CA PRO A 222 9.76 -4.44 -32.63
C PRO A 222 9.91 -5.96 -32.77
N VAL A 223 8.85 -6.70 -32.45
CA VAL A 223 8.84 -8.17 -32.54
C VAL A 223 8.84 -8.63 -34.03
N ARG A 224 8.14 -7.88 -34.89
CA ARG A 224 7.88 -8.27 -36.30
C ARG A 224 8.78 -7.57 -37.31
N SER A 225 9.71 -6.74 -36.90
CA SER A 225 10.58 -5.98 -37.79
C SER A 225 12.02 -5.99 -37.26
N HIS A 226 12.99 -5.97 -38.18
CA HIS A 226 14.39 -5.80 -37.86
C HIS A 226 14.82 -4.32 -37.80
N VAL A 227 13.91 -3.41 -38.13
CA VAL A 227 14.14 -1.97 -38.09
C VAL A 227 14.01 -1.49 -36.65
N LYS A 228 15.07 -0.91 -36.09
CA LYS A 228 15.04 -0.26 -34.79
C LYS A 228 14.25 1.04 -34.89
N VAL A 229 13.50 1.39 -33.85
CA VAL A 229 12.76 2.65 -33.84
C VAL A 229 13.25 3.53 -32.70
N ARG A 230 13.83 4.68 -33.07
CA ARG A 230 14.29 5.69 -32.12
C ARG A 230 13.14 6.66 -31.80
N THR A 231 12.83 6.83 -30.53
CA THR A 231 11.84 7.81 -30.05
C THR A 231 12.41 8.59 -28.88
N ASP A 232 11.79 9.72 -28.55
CA ASP A 232 12.13 10.44 -27.31
C ASP A 232 11.72 9.62 -26.06
N GLY A 233 12.03 10.13 -24.89
CA GLY A 233 11.74 9.45 -23.63
C GLY A 233 10.24 9.26 -23.31
N THR A 234 9.33 9.57 -24.26
CA THR A 234 7.88 9.42 -24.08
C THR A 234 7.33 8.25 -24.89
N LEU A 235 6.53 7.41 -24.25
CA LEU A 235 5.91 6.24 -24.86
C LEU A 235 4.41 6.28 -24.59
N ASN A 236 3.62 6.64 -25.61
CA ASN A 236 2.16 6.65 -25.52
C ASN A 236 1.52 5.80 -26.61
N GLU A 237 0.22 5.60 -26.52
CA GLU A 237 -0.55 4.78 -27.46
C GLU A 237 -0.45 5.28 -28.90
N ASP A 238 -0.55 6.60 -29.12
CA ASP A 238 -0.53 7.19 -30.46
C ASP A 238 0.82 7.00 -31.13
N ARG A 239 1.93 7.16 -30.40
CA ARG A 239 3.28 6.91 -30.91
C ARG A 239 3.50 5.45 -31.27
N LEU A 240 3.02 4.53 -30.45
CA LEU A 240 3.12 3.11 -30.75
C LEU A 240 2.30 2.73 -31.99
N ARG A 241 1.08 3.25 -32.13
CA ARG A 241 0.27 3.06 -33.34
C ARG A 241 0.97 3.63 -34.57
N TYR A 242 1.48 4.84 -34.46
CA TYR A 242 2.22 5.47 -35.56
C TYR A 242 3.46 4.65 -35.96
N MET A 243 4.23 4.17 -34.99
CA MET A 243 5.37 3.29 -35.21
C MET A 243 4.97 2.02 -35.97
N ILE A 244 3.93 1.32 -35.50
CA ILE A 244 3.47 0.06 -36.11
C ILE A 244 3.01 0.31 -37.56
N LEU A 245 2.20 1.34 -37.79
CA LEU A 245 1.74 1.69 -39.15
C LEU A 245 2.91 2.03 -40.07
N THR A 246 3.90 2.77 -39.58
CA THR A 246 5.10 3.11 -40.38
C THR A 246 5.92 1.87 -40.71
N LEU A 247 6.08 0.95 -39.77
CA LEU A 247 6.78 -0.31 -39.98
C LEU A 247 6.04 -1.23 -40.95
N ASP A 248 4.69 -1.22 -40.94
CA ASP A 248 3.89 -1.97 -41.90
C ASP A 248 4.11 -1.42 -43.33
N VAL A 249 4.12 -0.11 -43.52
CA VAL A 249 4.44 0.53 -44.80
C VAL A 249 5.87 0.16 -45.28
N ILE A 250 6.86 0.21 -44.39
CA ILE A 250 8.26 -0.18 -44.71
C ILE A 250 8.33 -1.63 -45.16
N ARG A 251 7.58 -2.50 -44.50
CA ARG A 251 7.48 -3.93 -44.87
C ARG A 251 6.83 -4.14 -46.21
N ASP A 252 5.69 -3.47 -46.48
CA ASP A 252 4.93 -3.60 -47.71
C ASP A 252 5.69 -3.04 -48.93
N LEU A 253 6.62 -2.14 -48.72
CA LEU A 253 7.53 -1.61 -49.74
C LEU A 253 8.84 -2.41 -49.88
N ASP A 254 9.00 -3.55 -49.18
CA ASP A 254 10.21 -4.39 -49.16
C ASP A 254 11.50 -3.65 -48.68
N LEU A 255 11.36 -2.55 -47.93
CA LEU A 255 12.45 -1.74 -47.47
C LEU A 255 13.06 -2.24 -46.14
N ASN A 256 12.49 -3.26 -45.53
CA ASN A 256 12.85 -3.81 -44.20
C ASN A 256 14.32 -4.26 -44.11
N THR A 257 14.94 -4.65 -45.24
CA THR A 257 16.35 -5.06 -45.31
C THR A 257 17.29 -3.90 -45.53
N GLN A 258 16.83 -2.80 -46.05
CA GLN A 258 17.64 -1.61 -46.39
C GLN A 258 17.70 -0.62 -45.25
N ILE A 259 16.61 -0.48 -44.49
CA ILE A 259 16.52 0.45 -43.37
C ILE A 259 17.07 -0.20 -42.10
N GLU A 260 17.95 0.49 -41.40
CA GLU A 260 18.50 0.07 -40.11
C GLU A 260 17.71 0.66 -38.94
N GLU A 261 17.42 1.95 -39.01
CA GLU A 261 16.79 2.69 -37.92
C GLU A 261 15.75 3.69 -38.46
N LEU A 262 14.62 3.76 -37.78
CA LEU A 262 13.55 4.71 -38.01
C LEU A 262 13.53 5.71 -36.84
N ASP A 263 13.72 7.00 -37.11
CA ASP A 263 13.67 8.06 -36.10
C ASP A 263 12.30 8.78 -36.15
N VAL A 264 11.55 8.67 -35.03
CA VAL A 264 10.21 9.30 -34.91
C VAL A 264 10.17 10.39 -33.83
N ARG A 265 11.32 10.92 -33.39
CA ARG A 265 11.40 11.92 -32.35
C ARG A 265 10.76 13.24 -32.74
N ALA A 266 10.90 13.65 -34.00
CA ALA A 266 10.44 14.95 -34.53
C ALA A 266 8.97 14.97 -34.97
N GLY A 267 8.21 13.90 -34.74
CA GLY A 267 6.83 13.78 -35.21
C GLY A 267 6.68 13.39 -36.69
N THR A 268 7.78 13.43 -37.46
CA THR A 268 7.91 12.86 -38.82
C THR A 268 8.89 11.71 -38.76
N ALA A 269 8.62 10.68 -39.57
CA ALA A 269 9.49 9.52 -39.66
C ALA A 269 10.68 9.84 -40.57
N CYS A 270 11.89 9.80 -40.03
CA CYS A 270 13.14 9.80 -40.78
C CYS A 270 13.77 8.42 -40.70
N TYR A 271 14.43 7.96 -41.74
CA TYR A 271 15.09 6.65 -41.72
C TYR A 271 16.57 6.77 -42.02
N ARG A 272 17.35 5.82 -41.49
CA ARG A 272 18.76 5.63 -41.80
C ARG A 272 18.93 4.30 -42.52
N LEU A 273 19.65 4.32 -43.60
CA LEU A 273 19.96 3.13 -44.38
C LEU A 273 21.10 2.31 -43.70
N ARG A 274 21.08 1.03 -43.94
CA ARG A 274 22.09 0.11 -43.45
C ARG A 274 23.43 0.40 -44.15
N GLY A 275 24.49 0.65 -43.37
CA GLY A 275 25.83 0.99 -43.91
C GLY A 275 26.11 2.49 -43.98
N GLU A 276 25.16 3.38 -43.70
CA GLU A 276 25.43 4.79 -43.47
C GLU A 276 26.03 4.98 -42.07
N THR A 277 27.28 5.40 -41.98
CA THR A 277 27.91 5.85 -40.73
C THR A 277 27.56 7.32 -40.47
N ASP A 278 27.20 7.64 -39.25
CA ASP A 278 27.08 9.05 -38.82
C ASP A 278 28.46 9.73 -39.00
N GLU A 279 28.60 10.64 -39.97
CA GLU A 279 29.73 11.55 -40.08
C GLU A 279 29.68 12.66 -39.00
#